data_76f66361911b624e6e5482909dd0d88f
#
_entry.id   76f66361911b624e6e5482909dd0d88f
#
_cell.length_a   1.000
_cell.length_b   1.000
_cell.length_c   1.000
_cell.angle_alpha   90.00
_cell.angle_beta   90.00
_cell.angle_gamma   90.00
#
_symmetry.space_group_name_H-M   'P 1'
#
loop_
_entity.id
_entity.type
_entity.pdbx_description
1 polymer ?
#
loop_
_entity_poly.entity_id
_entity_poly.type
_entity_poly.pdbx_seq_one_letter_code
_entity_poly.pdbx_strand_id
1 'polypeptide(L)'
;FSNSNSEDKNTTIIGVGNRLEKVLSKQFGYNVIHDKTTYDIVNGVLDRNEAYTQSEKGVKKILKDNPSISLVLDIHRDGVNDNTHLVTEINGKPTAKIMFLNGMSRFKESGDISYLHNDYLFENLALTLQMKLAAEAYYPDFTRRNYINAYEYNLGVCRQCMLIEIGA
;
A
#
# COMPACT_ATOMS: atom_id res chain seq x y z
N PHE A 1 3.84 -7.02 17.00
CA PHE A 1 3.17 -6.23 15.98
C PHE A 1 1.68 -6.35 16.09
N SER A 2 1.02 -5.25 15.94
CA SER A 2 -0.39 -5.05 16.14
C SER A 2 -1.22 -6.28 15.83
N ASN A 3 -1.88 -6.79 16.82
CA ASN A 3 -3.06 -7.58 16.62
C ASN A 3 -4.01 -6.75 15.72
N SER A 4 -4.47 -7.31 14.60
CA SER A 4 -5.45 -6.66 13.71
C SER A 4 -6.73 -6.26 14.45
N ASN A 5 -6.95 -6.80 15.63
CA ASN A 5 -8.06 -6.54 16.55
C ASN A 5 -7.69 -5.62 17.71
N SER A 6 -6.57 -4.89 17.64
CA SER A 6 -6.21 -3.93 18.69
C SER A 6 -7.26 -2.83 18.78
N GLU A 7 -7.82 -2.60 19.97
CA GLU A 7 -8.72 -1.48 20.25
C GLU A 7 -7.99 -0.14 20.08
N ASP A 8 -6.67 -0.10 20.34
CA ASP A 8 -5.84 1.06 20.05
C ASP A 8 -5.43 1.09 18.56
N LYS A 9 -6.21 1.83 17.78
CA LYS A 9 -5.96 2.02 16.35
C LYS A 9 -4.59 2.60 16.02
N ASN A 10 -3.90 3.25 16.96
CA ASN A 10 -2.54 3.76 16.75
C ASN A 10 -1.50 2.66 16.64
N THR A 11 -1.80 1.46 17.13
CA THR A 11 -0.94 0.27 17.01
C THR A 11 -1.24 -0.55 15.75
N THR A 12 -2.15 -0.11 14.92
CA THR A 12 -2.55 -0.76 13.66
C THR A 12 -2.02 0.01 12.44
N ILE A 13 -2.26 -0.51 11.24
CA ILE A 13 -1.93 0.19 9.99
C ILE A 13 -2.65 1.54 9.87
N ILE A 14 -3.82 1.69 10.46
CA ILE A 14 -4.54 2.98 10.53
C ILE A 14 -3.69 4.02 11.28
N GLY A 15 -2.97 3.65 12.32
CA GLY A 15 -2.07 4.54 13.05
C GLY A 15 -0.92 5.05 12.16
N VAL A 16 -0.36 4.20 11.31
CA VAL A 16 0.63 4.59 10.30
C VAL A 16 0.05 5.59 9.33
N GLY A 17 -1.14 5.32 8.79
CA GLY A 17 -1.88 6.22 7.91
C GLY A 17 -2.18 7.57 8.57
N ASN A 18 -2.64 7.60 9.83
CA ASN A 18 -2.86 8.83 10.61
C ASN A 18 -1.57 9.67 10.72
N ARG A 19 -0.44 9.00 10.95
CA ARG A 19 0.86 9.69 11.03
C ARG A 19 1.28 10.25 9.69
N LEU A 20 1.12 9.48 8.61
CA LEU A 20 1.44 9.90 7.26
C LEU A 20 0.57 11.09 6.82
N GLU A 21 -0.75 11.02 7.01
CA GLU A 21 -1.69 12.12 6.78
C GLU A 21 -1.22 13.40 7.48
N LYS A 22 -0.89 13.30 8.78
CA LYS A 22 -0.41 14.44 9.57
C LYS A 22 0.89 15.04 9.01
N VAL A 23 1.85 14.22 8.61
CA VAL A 23 3.13 14.69 8.06
C VAL A 23 2.90 15.35 6.71
N LEU A 24 2.21 14.69 5.79
CA LEU A 24 1.96 15.20 4.45
C LEU A 24 1.18 16.52 4.49
N SER A 25 0.14 16.61 5.33
CA SER A 25 -0.68 17.84 5.39
C SER A 25 -0.02 18.95 6.18
N LYS A 26 0.64 18.67 7.32
CA LYS A 26 1.18 19.75 8.20
C LYS A 26 2.57 20.21 7.82
N GLN A 27 3.42 19.31 7.29
CA GLN A 27 4.79 19.66 6.95
C GLN A 27 4.97 19.99 5.47
N PHE A 28 4.19 19.35 4.59
CA PHE A 28 4.31 19.48 3.14
C PHE A 28 3.13 20.18 2.47
N GLY A 29 2.05 20.47 3.20
CA GLY A 29 0.90 21.23 2.69
C GLY A 29 0.01 20.47 1.73
N TYR A 30 0.12 19.14 1.64
CA TYR A 30 -0.75 18.34 0.79
C TYR A 30 -2.16 18.21 1.37
N ASN A 31 -3.16 18.23 0.50
CA ASN A 31 -4.50 17.77 0.86
C ASN A 31 -4.53 16.25 0.86
N VAL A 32 -4.86 15.65 1.99
CA VAL A 32 -4.84 14.19 2.16
C VAL A 32 -6.22 13.69 2.55
N ILE A 33 -6.69 12.67 1.86
CA ILE A 33 -7.87 11.88 2.26
C ILE A 33 -7.33 10.56 2.79
N HIS A 34 -7.55 10.27 4.06
CA HIS A 34 -7.21 9.00 4.67
C HIS A 34 -8.45 8.13 4.78
N ASP A 35 -8.61 7.21 3.87
CA ASP A 35 -9.69 6.22 3.93
C ASP A 35 -9.39 5.17 5.01
N LYS A 36 -10.32 5.03 5.96
CA LYS A 36 -10.24 4.12 7.10
C LYS A 36 -11.34 3.06 7.06
N THR A 37 -11.97 2.92 5.89
CA THR A 37 -13.05 1.97 5.68
C THR A 37 -12.53 0.53 5.82
N THR A 38 -13.29 -0.31 6.48
CA THR A 38 -13.00 -1.74 6.59
C THR A 38 -13.62 -2.45 5.38
N TYR A 39 -12.79 -2.97 4.50
CA TYR A 39 -13.22 -3.58 3.24
C TYR A 39 -13.30 -5.11 3.27
N ASP A 40 -12.74 -5.74 4.28
CA ASP A 40 -12.69 -7.20 4.44
C ASP A 40 -13.83 -7.77 5.32
N ILE A 41 -14.77 -6.93 5.73
CA ILE A 41 -15.97 -7.37 6.43
C ILE A 41 -17.20 -7.16 5.53
N VAL A 42 -17.72 -8.27 5.03
CA VAL A 42 -18.93 -8.29 4.18
C VAL A 42 -20.09 -8.92 4.97
N ASN A 43 -21.19 -8.18 5.13
CA ASN A 43 -22.36 -8.62 5.91
C ASN A 43 -21.99 -9.06 7.35
N GLY A 44 -20.99 -8.42 7.98
CA GLY A 44 -20.56 -8.73 9.33
C GLY A 44 -19.62 -9.95 9.44
N VAL A 45 -19.22 -10.54 8.32
CA VAL A 45 -18.32 -11.70 8.25
C VAL A 45 -17.01 -11.26 7.57
N LEU A 46 -15.89 -11.73 8.11
CA LEU A 46 -14.58 -11.52 7.51
C LEU A 46 -14.47 -12.29 6.18
N ASP A 47 -14.34 -11.57 5.07
CA ASP A 47 -14.13 -12.11 3.74
C ASP A 47 -12.97 -11.40 3.03
N ARG A 48 -11.78 -11.98 3.14
CA ARG A 48 -10.58 -11.42 2.54
C ARG A 48 -10.54 -11.55 1.01
N ASN A 49 -11.32 -12.47 0.42
CA ASN A 49 -11.38 -12.63 -1.03
C ASN A 49 -12.12 -11.44 -1.66
N GLU A 50 -13.12 -10.90 -0.98
CA GLU A 50 -13.88 -9.74 -1.44
C GLU A 50 -13.21 -8.40 -1.09
N ALA A 51 -12.20 -8.39 -0.24
CA ALA A 51 -11.56 -7.15 0.22
C ALA A 51 -11.07 -6.27 -0.92
N TYR A 52 -10.41 -6.84 -1.92
CA TYR A 52 -9.95 -6.08 -3.10
C TYR A 52 -11.10 -5.56 -3.94
N THR A 53 -12.15 -6.36 -4.17
CA THR A 53 -13.34 -5.94 -4.92
C THR A 53 -14.05 -4.77 -4.23
N GLN A 54 -14.18 -4.81 -2.90
CA GLN A 54 -14.85 -3.76 -2.14
C GLN A 54 -13.97 -2.49 -2.03
N SER A 55 -12.69 -2.64 -1.79
CA SER A 55 -11.76 -1.49 -1.72
C SER A 55 -11.64 -0.79 -3.08
N GLU A 56 -11.59 -1.53 -4.19
CA GLU A 56 -11.61 -0.95 -5.53
C GLU A 56 -12.80 -0.02 -5.76
N LYS A 57 -14.01 -0.48 -5.40
CA LYS A 57 -15.24 0.33 -5.48
C LYS A 57 -15.14 1.59 -4.64
N GLY A 58 -14.65 1.48 -3.40
CA GLY A 58 -14.45 2.60 -2.50
C GLY A 58 -13.46 3.62 -3.04
N VAL A 59 -12.30 3.16 -3.46
CA VAL A 59 -11.24 4.02 -4.01
C VAL A 59 -11.70 4.70 -5.30
N LYS A 60 -12.32 3.98 -6.24
CA LYS A 60 -12.88 4.56 -7.47
C LYS A 60 -13.93 5.63 -7.18
N LYS A 61 -14.76 5.43 -6.14
CA LYS A 61 -15.72 6.46 -5.71
C LYS A 61 -15.00 7.71 -5.20
N ILE A 62 -14.00 7.55 -4.32
CA ILE A 62 -13.21 8.67 -3.79
C ILE A 62 -12.53 9.45 -4.93
N LEU A 63 -11.92 8.75 -5.89
CA LEU A 63 -11.28 9.36 -7.05
C LEU A 63 -12.26 10.13 -7.92
N LYS A 64 -13.46 9.58 -8.14
CA LYS A 64 -14.53 10.25 -8.89
C LYS A 64 -15.01 11.53 -8.20
N ASP A 65 -15.19 11.47 -6.88
CA ASP A 65 -15.68 12.61 -6.09
C ASP A 65 -14.58 13.68 -5.89
N ASN A 66 -13.31 13.31 -6.08
CA ASN A 66 -12.14 14.17 -5.87
C ASN A 66 -11.15 14.07 -7.05
N PRO A 67 -11.45 14.62 -8.21
CA PRO A 67 -10.66 14.45 -9.44
C PRO A 67 -9.27 15.10 -9.40
N SER A 68 -8.98 15.89 -8.38
CA SER A 68 -7.65 16.49 -8.14
C SER A 68 -6.67 15.56 -7.43
N ILE A 69 -7.10 14.37 -7.00
CA ILE A 69 -6.18 13.38 -6.41
C ILE A 69 -5.17 12.96 -7.48
N SER A 70 -3.90 13.13 -7.16
CA SER A 70 -2.77 12.80 -8.04
C SER A 70 -1.97 11.57 -7.62
N LEU A 71 -2.18 11.08 -6.39
CA LEU A 71 -1.46 9.94 -5.85
C LEU A 71 -2.37 9.11 -4.94
N VAL A 72 -2.35 7.79 -5.12
CA VAL A 72 -2.98 6.82 -4.22
C VAL A 72 -1.90 5.97 -3.57
N LEU A 73 -1.93 5.89 -2.24
CA LEU A 73 -1.05 5.03 -1.44
C LEU A 73 -1.90 3.98 -0.74
N ASP A 74 -1.73 2.74 -1.11
CA ASP A 74 -2.32 1.60 -0.42
C ASP A 74 -1.30 1.05 0.60
N ILE A 75 -1.62 1.18 1.89
CA ILE A 75 -0.69 0.88 2.97
C ILE A 75 -1.12 -0.40 3.67
N HIS A 76 -0.28 -1.39 3.58
CA HIS A 76 -0.48 -2.70 4.16
C HIS A 76 0.54 -3.02 5.24
N ARG A 77 0.20 -3.98 6.09
CA ARG A 77 1.14 -4.68 6.95
C ARG A 77 1.42 -6.04 6.32
N ASP A 78 2.69 -6.36 6.10
CA ASP A 78 3.09 -7.64 5.52
C ASP A 78 2.72 -8.83 6.44
N GLY A 79 2.23 -9.89 5.84
CA GLY A 79 1.93 -11.13 6.52
C GLY A 79 3.14 -12.07 6.49
N VAL A 80 3.96 -12.03 7.53
CA VAL A 80 5.09 -12.95 7.71
C VAL A 80 4.92 -13.79 8.98
N ASN A 81 5.75 -14.81 9.16
CA ASN A 81 5.75 -15.64 10.37
C ASN A 81 6.03 -14.81 11.62
N ASP A 82 5.42 -15.15 12.73
CA ASP A 82 5.51 -14.42 14.01
C ASP A 82 6.94 -14.21 14.52
N ASN A 83 7.87 -15.10 14.14
CA ASN A 83 9.29 -14.99 14.50
C ASN A 83 10.12 -14.14 13.53
N THR A 84 9.50 -13.55 12.50
CA THR A 84 10.19 -12.73 11.50
C THR A 84 10.00 -11.25 11.83
N HIS A 85 11.10 -10.56 12.11
CA HIS A 85 11.09 -9.11 12.34
C HIS A 85 11.84 -8.41 11.22
N LEU A 86 11.11 -7.70 10.37
CA LEU A 86 11.65 -6.96 9.24
C LEU A 86 12.00 -5.54 9.69
N VAL A 87 13.15 -5.40 10.34
CA VAL A 87 13.60 -4.14 10.93
C VAL A 87 14.99 -3.75 10.40
N THR A 88 15.24 -2.47 10.43
CA THR A 88 16.56 -1.84 10.25
C THR A 88 16.72 -0.77 11.32
N GLU A 89 17.85 -0.07 11.32
CA GLU A 89 18.09 1.05 12.21
C GLU A 89 18.20 2.35 11.39
N ILE A 90 17.41 3.36 11.76
CA ILE A 90 17.50 4.70 11.16
C ILE A 90 17.72 5.71 12.28
N ASN A 91 18.82 6.44 12.22
CA ASN A 91 19.19 7.44 13.22
C ASN A 91 19.18 6.88 14.66
N GLY A 92 19.71 5.67 14.85
CA GLY A 92 19.77 5.01 16.15
C GLY A 92 18.43 4.46 16.65
N LYS A 93 17.40 4.37 15.79
CA LYS A 93 16.07 3.88 16.16
C LYS A 93 15.69 2.65 15.35
N PRO A 94 15.23 1.57 16.02
CA PRO A 94 14.65 0.44 15.31
C PRO A 94 13.47 0.89 14.45
N THR A 95 13.52 0.55 13.17
CA THR A 95 12.56 1.01 12.17
C THR A 95 12.09 -0.16 11.34
N ALA A 96 10.79 -0.30 11.15
CA ALA A 96 10.22 -1.30 10.27
C ALA A 96 10.66 -1.07 8.83
N LYS A 97 11.15 -2.12 8.16
CA LYS A 97 11.43 -2.05 6.71
C LYS A 97 10.15 -1.98 5.91
N ILE A 98 10.22 -1.32 4.78
CA ILE A 98 9.11 -1.28 3.82
C ILE A 98 9.41 -2.12 2.57
N MET A 99 8.37 -2.55 1.88
CA MET A 99 8.45 -3.21 0.60
C MET A 99 7.41 -2.62 -0.34
N PHE A 100 7.80 -2.38 -1.58
CA PHE A 100 6.87 -2.01 -2.64
C PHE A 100 6.39 -3.28 -3.34
N LEU A 101 5.07 -3.49 -3.38
CA LEU A 101 4.43 -4.56 -4.12
C LEU A 101 3.95 -4.02 -5.46
N ASN A 102 4.24 -4.77 -6.53
CA ASN A 102 3.86 -4.41 -7.89
C ASN A 102 3.03 -5.55 -8.49
N GLY A 103 1.77 -5.24 -8.79
CA GLY A 103 0.88 -6.14 -9.49
C GLY A 103 1.04 -6.01 -10.99
N MET A 104 1.30 -7.12 -11.67
CA MET A 104 1.65 -7.14 -13.09
C MET A 104 0.46 -7.36 -14.00
N SER A 105 -0.68 -7.79 -13.49
CA SER A 105 -1.84 -8.22 -14.29
C SER A 105 -1.45 -9.27 -15.34
N ARG A 106 -0.47 -10.11 -15.02
CA ARG A 106 0.15 -11.03 -15.98
C ARG A 106 0.72 -12.27 -15.29
N PHE A 107 0.41 -13.43 -15.81
CA PHE A 107 1.07 -14.68 -15.46
C PHE A 107 2.31 -14.90 -16.34
N LYS A 108 3.34 -15.52 -15.75
CA LYS A 108 4.59 -15.82 -16.46
C LYS A 108 4.36 -16.74 -17.66
N GLU A 109 3.53 -17.75 -17.49
CA GLU A 109 3.33 -18.82 -18.47
C GLU A 109 2.24 -18.47 -19.50
N SER A 110 1.14 -17.83 -19.06
CA SER A 110 -0.06 -17.61 -19.92
C SER A 110 -0.23 -16.18 -20.41
N GLY A 111 0.64 -15.24 -19.99
CA GLY A 111 0.55 -13.84 -20.42
C GLY A 111 -0.47 -13.03 -19.65
N ASP A 112 -1.01 -11.99 -20.27
CA ASP A 112 -1.85 -10.98 -19.63
C ASP A 112 -3.16 -11.57 -19.10
N ILE A 113 -3.56 -11.11 -17.92
CA ILE A 113 -4.83 -11.48 -17.28
C ILE A 113 -5.87 -10.48 -17.76
N SER A 114 -6.65 -10.87 -18.77
CA SER A 114 -7.58 -9.97 -19.48
C SER A 114 -8.64 -9.31 -18.60
N TYR A 115 -9.07 -9.98 -17.53
CA TYR A 115 -10.06 -9.46 -16.57
C TYR A 115 -9.46 -8.61 -15.44
N LEU A 116 -8.12 -8.46 -15.40
CA LEU A 116 -7.39 -7.63 -14.45
C LEU A 116 -6.48 -6.64 -15.21
N HIS A 117 -6.98 -6.08 -16.31
CA HIS A 117 -6.19 -5.15 -17.11
C HIS A 117 -5.81 -3.89 -16.33
N ASN A 118 -4.53 -3.51 -16.42
CA ASN A 118 -4.00 -2.32 -15.75
C ASN A 118 -3.42 -1.35 -16.79
N ASP A 119 -4.18 -0.31 -17.14
CA ASP A 119 -3.78 0.74 -18.09
C ASP A 119 -2.57 1.56 -17.60
N TYR A 120 -2.29 1.54 -16.30
CA TYR A 120 -1.27 2.38 -15.65
C TYR A 120 -0.07 1.58 -15.16
N LEU A 121 0.10 0.35 -15.62
CA LEU A 121 1.13 -0.58 -15.16
C LEU A 121 2.54 0.06 -15.20
N PHE A 122 2.91 0.63 -16.34
CA PHE A 122 4.26 1.17 -16.52
C PHE A 122 4.50 2.43 -15.68
N GLU A 123 3.52 3.31 -15.57
CA GLU A 123 3.59 4.51 -14.75
C GLU A 123 3.73 4.16 -13.27
N ASN A 124 2.97 3.16 -12.80
CA ASN A 124 3.02 2.72 -11.41
C ASN A 124 4.33 1.99 -11.08
N LEU A 125 4.85 1.18 -11.99
CA LEU A 125 6.18 0.59 -11.87
C LEU A 125 7.28 1.65 -11.81
N ALA A 126 7.22 2.65 -12.69
CA ALA A 126 8.19 3.75 -12.71
C ALA A 126 8.15 4.56 -11.40
N LEU A 127 6.94 4.89 -10.91
CA LEU A 127 6.76 5.57 -9.62
C LEU A 127 7.34 4.75 -8.47
N THR A 128 7.03 3.46 -8.41
CA THR A 128 7.50 2.56 -7.36
C THR A 128 9.03 2.45 -7.37
N LEU A 129 9.65 2.34 -8.56
CA LEU A 129 11.10 2.31 -8.69
C LEU A 129 11.75 3.62 -8.23
N GLN A 130 11.20 4.76 -8.62
CA GLN A 130 11.69 6.08 -8.18
C GLN A 130 11.62 6.21 -6.65
N MET A 131 10.49 5.81 -6.05
CA MET A 131 10.31 5.83 -4.59
C MET A 131 11.31 4.92 -3.89
N LYS A 132 11.55 3.71 -4.42
CA LYS A 132 12.56 2.81 -3.86
C LYS A 132 13.96 3.42 -3.92
N LEU A 133 14.36 3.96 -5.06
CA LEU A 133 15.69 4.56 -5.22
C LEU A 133 15.86 5.77 -4.29
N ALA A 134 14.85 6.61 -4.16
CA ALA A 134 14.86 7.73 -3.23
C ALA A 134 14.94 7.24 -1.76
N ALA A 135 14.15 6.25 -1.39
CA ALA A 135 14.17 5.70 -0.03
C ALA A 135 15.55 5.13 0.34
N GLU A 136 16.21 4.38 -0.56
CA GLU A 136 17.55 3.84 -0.33
C GLU A 136 18.64 4.93 -0.30
N ALA A 137 18.47 5.99 -1.09
CA ALA A 137 19.41 7.12 -1.09
C ALA A 137 19.38 7.90 0.22
N TYR A 138 18.18 8.11 0.81
CA TYR A 138 18.02 8.81 2.09
C TYR A 138 18.25 7.91 3.31
N TYR A 139 17.85 6.64 3.20
CA TYR A 139 17.86 5.68 4.30
C TYR A 139 18.33 4.32 3.78
N PRO A 140 19.65 4.08 3.67
CA PRO A 140 20.19 2.79 3.23
C PRO A 140 19.62 1.64 4.07
N ASP A 141 19.31 0.50 3.40
CA ASP A 141 18.71 -0.70 4.00
C ASP A 141 17.28 -0.51 4.57
N PHE A 142 16.63 0.61 4.26
CA PHE A 142 15.24 0.86 4.70
C PHE A 142 14.23 0.03 3.90
N THR A 143 14.51 -0.21 2.60
CA THR A 143 13.58 -0.96 1.77
C THR A 143 14.01 -2.41 1.56
N ARG A 144 13.05 -3.30 1.50
CA ARG A 144 13.23 -4.67 1.01
C ARG A 144 13.30 -4.68 -0.52
N ARG A 145 13.58 -5.84 -1.12
CA ARG A 145 13.45 -6.01 -2.58
C ARG A 145 12.01 -5.76 -2.98
N ASN A 146 11.80 -5.10 -4.13
CA ASN A 146 10.45 -4.96 -4.69
C ASN A 146 9.84 -6.34 -4.90
N TYR A 147 8.59 -6.49 -4.53
CA TYR A 147 7.84 -7.71 -4.78
C TYR A 147 7.01 -7.54 -6.05
N ILE A 148 7.15 -8.48 -6.97
CA ILE A 148 6.42 -8.52 -8.23
C ILE A 148 5.51 -9.72 -8.21
N ASN A 149 4.21 -9.50 -8.42
CA ASN A 149 3.22 -10.56 -8.38
C ASN A 149 2.28 -10.48 -9.59
N ALA A 150 1.63 -11.61 -9.91
CA ALA A 150 0.83 -11.77 -11.12
C ALA A 150 -0.46 -10.94 -11.12
N TYR A 151 -1.13 -10.79 -9.98
CA TYR A 151 -2.40 -10.08 -9.88
C TYR A 151 -2.25 -8.55 -9.90
N GLU A 152 -3.35 -7.83 -10.00
CA GLU A 152 -3.37 -6.36 -10.14
C GLU A 152 -3.22 -5.61 -8.81
N TYR A 153 -3.81 -6.13 -7.73
CA TYR A 153 -3.83 -5.49 -6.40
C TYR A 153 -4.40 -4.06 -6.38
N ASN A 154 -5.43 -3.80 -7.18
CA ASN A 154 -6.06 -2.48 -7.35
C ASN A 154 -5.09 -1.36 -7.80
N LEU A 155 -3.92 -1.72 -8.32
CA LEU A 155 -2.95 -0.74 -8.82
C LEU A 155 -3.36 -0.12 -10.16
N GLY A 156 -4.42 -0.63 -10.81
CA GLY A 156 -5.00 -0.07 -12.02
C GLY A 156 -6.04 1.04 -11.78
N VAL A 157 -6.30 1.44 -10.54
CA VAL A 157 -7.33 2.46 -10.24
C VAL A 157 -6.95 3.86 -10.67
N CYS A 158 -5.65 4.17 -10.75
CA CYS A 158 -5.16 5.46 -11.26
C CYS A 158 -3.68 5.39 -11.67
N ARG A 159 -3.23 6.44 -12.37
CA ARG A 159 -1.89 6.55 -12.97
C ARG A 159 -0.75 6.61 -11.95
N GLN A 160 -0.99 7.08 -10.73
CA GLN A 160 0.00 7.15 -9.66
C GLN A 160 -0.55 6.43 -8.44
N CYS A 161 -0.46 5.12 -8.48
CA CYS A 161 -0.90 4.23 -7.42
C CYS A 161 0.25 3.31 -7.01
N MET A 162 0.46 3.12 -5.70
CA MET A 162 1.43 2.16 -5.20
C MET A 162 0.95 1.47 -3.94
N LEU A 163 1.33 0.20 -3.79
CA LEU A 163 1.10 -0.58 -2.59
C LEU A 163 2.42 -0.71 -1.81
N ILE A 164 2.34 -0.38 -0.53
CA ILE A 164 3.49 -0.39 0.39
C ILE A 164 3.19 -1.33 1.55
N GLU A 165 3.98 -2.38 1.67
CA GLU A 165 3.98 -3.26 2.84
C GLU A 165 4.93 -2.71 3.90
N ILE A 166 4.48 -2.56 5.13
CA ILE A 166 5.23 -1.97 6.23
C ILE A 166 5.48 -3.01 7.33
N GLY A 167 6.74 -3.40 7.46
CA GLY A 167 7.20 -4.29 8.50
C GLY A 167 6.50 -5.65 8.51
N ALA A 168 6.53 -6.30 9.65
CA ALA A 168 5.79 -7.51 9.96
C ALA A 168 5.66 -7.67 11.47
#